data_54c6c6b5e420a059c0476d2992937e3b
#
_entry.id   54c6c6b5e420a059c0476d2992937e3b
#
_cell.length_a   1.000
_cell.length_b   1.000
_cell.length_c   1.000
_cell.angle_alpha   90.00
_cell.angle_beta   90.00
_cell.angle_gamma   90.00
#
_symmetry.space_group_name_H-M   'P 1'
#
loop_
_entity.id
_entity.type
_entity.pdbx_description
1 polymer ?
#
loop_
_entity_poly.entity_id
_entity_poly.type
_entity_poly.pdbx_seq_one_letter_code
_entity_poly.pdbx_strand_id
1 'polypeptide(L)'
;KALGLNESLTEAICLAHDIGHSPFGHIGEQTLCELMADFGGFEHNGQALRIVDMLEHPYPDFWGLNLMYETRLGLARHHSPYDKPDDNTFGEPNCTLEGQIAEIADRIAYNCHDLEDGMRAGIIEADQLKNVRIFVEAEERIGAASIDDRTMRRTRTAKAIINKLVGDCLETSRTALHHADAKAISDITNMQSDLIAISAASNVELAALEEFLMQNFYLHESLADSARRARGWLEMLFEKLCDEPELMPRYFQRFIPQHGLQRGVCDYIAGMTDGFCLKTLRQICPDAVDSL
;
A
#
# COMPACT_ATOMS: atom_id res chain seq x y z
N LYS A 1 16.16 -14.29 1.47
CA LYS A 1 17.25 -15.09 2.06
C LYS A 1 16.88 -16.55 2.24
N ALA A 2 15.78 -16.85 2.97
CA ALA A 2 15.38 -18.23 3.25
C ALA A 2 15.02 -19.05 1.99
N LEU A 3 14.60 -18.40 0.92
CA LEU A 3 14.29 -18.98 -0.39
C LEU A 3 15.43 -18.85 -1.40
N GLY A 4 16.57 -18.24 -1.03
CA GLY A 4 17.72 -18.06 -1.91
C GLY A 4 17.55 -17.00 -2.99
N LEU A 5 16.60 -16.08 -2.82
CA LEU A 5 16.28 -15.02 -3.77
C LEU A 5 17.21 -13.79 -3.60
N ASN A 6 17.10 -12.84 -4.51
CA ASN A 6 17.90 -11.61 -4.51
C ASN A 6 17.38 -10.65 -3.43
N GLU A 7 18.13 -10.58 -2.31
CA GLU A 7 17.75 -9.74 -1.15
C GLU A 7 17.67 -8.25 -1.53
N SER A 8 18.61 -7.75 -2.36
CA SER A 8 18.63 -6.33 -2.75
C SER A 8 17.46 -5.94 -3.65
N LEU A 9 17.05 -6.83 -4.56
CA LEU A 9 15.88 -6.59 -5.40
C LEU A 9 14.60 -6.61 -4.57
N THR A 10 14.46 -7.59 -3.66
CA THR A 10 13.33 -7.66 -2.72
C THR A 10 13.25 -6.40 -1.87
N GLU A 11 14.38 -5.95 -1.30
CA GLU A 11 14.45 -4.74 -0.49
C GLU A 11 14.06 -3.49 -1.29
N ALA A 12 14.55 -3.36 -2.54
CA ALA A 12 14.23 -2.23 -3.39
C ALA A 12 12.72 -2.16 -3.71
N ILE A 13 12.09 -3.30 -4.02
CA ILE A 13 10.65 -3.37 -4.28
C ILE A 13 9.87 -3.04 -3.00
N CYS A 14 10.21 -3.67 -1.86
CA CYS A 14 9.54 -3.41 -0.58
C CYS A 14 9.65 -1.96 -0.12
N LEU A 15 10.76 -1.27 -0.40
CA LEU A 15 10.93 0.14 -0.03
C LEU A 15 10.15 1.09 -0.94
N ALA A 16 9.86 0.68 -2.16
CA ALA A 16 9.29 1.56 -3.18
C ALA A 16 7.81 1.26 -3.50
N HIS A 17 7.25 0.11 -3.07
CA HIS A 17 5.91 -0.30 -3.50
C HIS A 17 4.82 0.74 -3.19
N ASP A 18 4.91 1.40 -2.06
CA ASP A 18 3.93 2.39 -1.58
C ASP A 18 4.27 3.85 -1.91
N ILE A 19 5.35 4.11 -2.66
CA ILE A 19 5.80 5.49 -2.94
C ILE A 19 4.76 6.33 -3.70
N GLY A 20 3.82 5.68 -4.38
CA GLY A 20 2.75 6.32 -5.14
C GLY A 20 1.51 6.69 -4.35
N HIS A 21 1.41 6.29 -3.09
CA HIS A 21 0.26 6.63 -2.27
C HIS A 21 0.10 8.13 -2.06
N SER A 22 -1.15 8.57 -2.14
CA SER A 22 -1.56 9.94 -1.85
C SER A 22 -1.62 10.21 -0.34
N PRO A 23 -1.64 11.48 0.10
CA PRO A 23 -1.94 11.80 1.48
C PRO A 23 -3.30 11.25 1.89
N PHE A 24 -3.45 10.90 3.16
CA PHE A 24 -4.63 10.30 3.79
C PHE A 24 -4.99 8.88 3.30
N GLY A 25 -4.01 8.14 2.74
CA GLY A 25 -4.14 6.73 2.37
C GLY A 25 -5.30 6.46 1.41
N HIS A 26 -6.07 5.41 1.64
CA HIS A 26 -7.16 4.98 0.75
C HIS A 26 -8.23 6.06 0.49
N ILE A 27 -8.54 6.92 1.47
CA ILE A 27 -9.49 8.02 1.27
C ILE A 27 -8.92 9.05 0.29
N GLY A 28 -7.63 9.33 0.40
CA GLY A 28 -6.95 10.22 -0.52
C GLY A 28 -6.89 9.65 -1.93
N GLU A 29 -6.56 8.37 -2.06
CA GLU A 29 -6.54 7.68 -3.33
C GLU A 29 -7.91 7.66 -4.01
N GLN A 30 -8.95 7.27 -3.27
CA GLN A 30 -10.33 7.30 -3.78
C GLN A 30 -10.72 8.71 -4.25
N THR A 31 -10.38 9.73 -3.46
CA THR A 31 -10.68 11.12 -3.79
C THR A 31 -9.98 11.56 -5.07
N LEU A 32 -8.66 11.28 -5.18
CA LEU A 32 -7.91 11.61 -6.39
C LEU A 32 -8.38 10.79 -7.60
N CYS A 33 -8.76 9.52 -7.42
CA CYS A 33 -9.34 8.70 -8.49
C CYS A 33 -10.63 9.33 -9.04
N GLU A 34 -11.52 9.82 -8.17
CA GLU A 34 -12.75 10.50 -8.57
C GLU A 34 -12.48 11.84 -9.27
N LEU A 35 -11.57 12.68 -8.72
CA LEU A 35 -11.18 13.96 -9.30
C LEU A 35 -10.49 13.80 -10.67
N MET A 36 -9.83 12.69 -10.88
CA MET A 36 -9.09 12.37 -12.11
C MET A 36 -9.90 11.51 -13.10
N ALA A 37 -11.17 11.21 -12.84
CA ALA A 37 -11.97 10.27 -13.64
C ALA A 37 -11.96 10.60 -15.15
N ASP A 38 -12.07 11.88 -15.50
CA ASP A 38 -12.04 12.37 -16.89
C ASP A 38 -10.62 12.68 -17.40
N PHE A 39 -9.59 12.53 -16.57
CA PHE A 39 -8.21 12.93 -16.83
C PHE A 39 -7.20 11.79 -16.73
N GLY A 40 -7.65 10.55 -16.98
CA GLY A 40 -6.82 9.35 -16.99
C GLY A 40 -6.72 8.62 -15.66
N GLY A 41 -7.62 8.91 -14.71
CA GLY A 41 -7.72 8.22 -13.42
C GLY A 41 -6.53 8.49 -12.48
N PHE A 42 -6.59 7.90 -11.30
CA PHE A 42 -5.48 7.84 -10.35
C PHE A 42 -5.48 6.44 -9.69
N GLU A 43 -4.30 5.88 -9.55
CA GLU A 43 -4.04 4.62 -8.87
C GLU A 43 -2.58 4.64 -8.39
N HIS A 44 -2.32 4.19 -7.16
CA HIS A 44 -1.02 4.40 -6.51
C HIS A 44 0.14 3.65 -7.19
N ASN A 45 -0.06 2.45 -7.76
CA ASN A 45 1.01 1.73 -8.46
C ASN A 45 1.41 2.44 -9.77
N GLY A 46 0.42 2.93 -10.53
CA GLY A 46 0.68 3.79 -11.68
C GLY A 46 1.39 5.08 -11.28
N GLN A 47 1.01 5.66 -10.15
CA GLN A 47 1.70 6.84 -9.60
C GLN A 47 3.12 6.51 -9.13
N ALA A 48 3.35 5.33 -8.53
CA ALA A 48 4.69 4.89 -8.16
C ALA A 48 5.61 4.81 -9.38
N LEU A 49 5.14 4.23 -10.49
CA LEU A 49 5.88 4.22 -11.76
C LEU A 49 6.13 5.64 -12.28
N ARG A 50 5.15 6.55 -12.23
CA ARG A 50 5.37 7.95 -12.61
C ARG A 50 6.45 8.63 -11.78
N ILE A 51 6.47 8.38 -10.47
CA ILE A 51 7.48 8.91 -9.57
C ILE A 51 8.87 8.40 -9.99
N VAL A 52 9.06 7.10 -10.08
CA VAL A 52 10.38 6.52 -10.33
C VAL A 52 10.88 6.70 -11.75
N ASP A 53 9.98 6.84 -12.73
CA ASP A 53 10.33 6.99 -14.16
C ASP A 53 10.44 8.46 -14.60
N MET A 54 9.79 9.40 -13.87
CA MET A 54 9.69 10.77 -14.38
C MET A 54 9.76 11.86 -13.31
N LEU A 55 8.99 11.75 -12.22
CA LEU A 55 8.84 12.86 -11.27
C LEU A 55 10.08 13.04 -10.41
N GLU A 56 10.77 11.97 -10.01
CA GLU A 56 12.09 12.08 -9.41
C GLU A 56 13.14 12.40 -10.48
N HIS A 57 14.00 13.38 -10.20
CA HIS A 57 14.97 13.85 -11.19
C HIS A 57 16.32 14.22 -10.53
N PRO A 58 17.00 13.26 -9.93
CA PRO A 58 18.30 13.49 -9.29
C PRO A 58 19.46 13.56 -10.29
N TYR A 59 19.24 13.18 -11.55
CA TYR A 59 20.28 13.08 -12.57
C TYR A 59 20.11 14.13 -13.66
N PRO A 60 21.19 14.81 -14.12
CA PRO A 60 21.08 15.87 -15.12
C PRO A 60 20.74 15.35 -16.53
N ASP A 61 21.11 14.12 -16.85
CA ASP A 61 21.11 13.60 -18.21
C ASP A 61 19.84 12.80 -18.57
N PHE A 62 19.03 12.40 -17.58
CA PHE A 62 17.80 11.65 -17.81
C PHE A 62 16.77 11.86 -16.67
N TRP A 63 15.53 11.59 -16.98
CA TRP A 63 14.43 11.65 -16.05
C TRP A 63 14.32 10.36 -15.21
N GLY A 64 13.75 10.46 -14.02
CA GLY A 64 13.51 9.32 -13.15
C GLY A 64 14.77 8.81 -12.45
N LEU A 65 14.61 7.69 -11.78
CA LEU A 65 15.63 7.05 -10.95
C LEU A 65 16.49 6.03 -11.71
N ASN A 66 16.16 5.74 -12.98
CA ASN A 66 16.82 4.70 -13.79
C ASN A 66 16.86 3.33 -13.10
N LEU A 67 15.71 2.91 -12.55
CA LEU A 67 15.59 1.61 -11.89
C LEU A 67 15.66 0.45 -12.89
N MET A 68 16.06 -0.71 -12.40
CA MET A 68 16.07 -1.94 -13.18
C MET A 68 14.65 -2.33 -13.59
N TYR A 69 14.54 -3.05 -14.70
CA TYR A 69 13.28 -3.54 -15.24
C TYR A 69 12.49 -4.35 -14.21
N GLU A 70 13.15 -5.27 -13.50
CA GLU A 70 12.55 -6.16 -12.51
C GLU A 70 12.00 -5.38 -11.30
N THR A 71 12.69 -4.30 -10.89
CA THR A 71 12.18 -3.42 -9.82
C THR A 71 10.89 -2.72 -10.25
N ARG A 72 10.89 -2.13 -11.45
CA ARG A 72 9.72 -1.45 -12.02
C ARG A 72 8.56 -2.41 -12.26
N LEU A 73 8.83 -3.62 -12.76
CA LEU A 73 7.83 -4.68 -12.92
C LEU A 73 7.23 -5.09 -11.56
N GLY A 74 8.08 -5.19 -10.52
CA GLY A 74 7.61 -5.46 -9.16
C GLY A 74 6.69 -4.39 -8.61
N LEU A 75 6.93 -3.10 -8.91
CA LEU A 75 6.04 -2.00 -8.54
C LEU A 75 4.72 -2.06 -9.32
N ALA A 76 4.79 -2.31 -10.63
CA ALA A 76 3.63 -2.37 -11.51
C ALA A 76 2.70 -3.56 -11.24
N ARG A 77 3.22 -4.63 -10.69
CA ARG A 77 2.49 -5.87 -10.38
C ARG A 77 2.24 -6.06 -8.89
N HIS A 78 2.54 -5.04 -8.08
CA HIS A 78 2.12 -5.03 -6.70
C HIS A 78 0.61 -4.76 -6.66
N HIS A 79 -0.17 -5.63 -6.02
CA HIS A 79 -1.62 -5.45 -5.90
C HIS A 79 -2.08 -5.84 -4.51
N SER A 80 -3.04 -5.08 -4.02
CA SER A 80 -3.91 -5.53 -2.94
C SER A 80 -5.26 -6.00 -3.52
N PRO A 81 -6.10 -6.69 -2.75
CA PRO A 81 -7.45 -7.04 -3.18
C PRO A 81 -8.34 -5.83 -3.55
N TYR A 82 -7.90 -4.64 -3.23
CA TYR A 82 -8.62 -3.38 -3.44
C TYR A 82 -8.17 -2.62 -4.69
N ASP A 83 -7.05 -3.00 -5.28
CA ASP A 83 -6.45 -2.30 -6.40
C ASP A 83 -7.05 -2.75 -7.74
N LYS A 84 -7.08 -1.83 -8.69
CA LYS A 84 -7.45 -2.09 -10.08
C LYS A 84 -6.35 -1.53 -10.99
N PRO A 85 -5.19 -2.17 -11.03
CA PRO A 85 -4.10 -1.67 -11.85
C PRO A 85 -4.51 -1.66 -13.32
N ASP A 86 -4.48 -0.50 -13.94
CA ASP A 86 -4.56 -0.34 -15.40
C ASP A 86 -3.14 -0.16 -15.92
N ASP A 87 -2.39 -1.26 -15.98
CA ASP A 87 -1.01 -1.23 -16.43
C ASP A 87 -0.81 -1.94 -17.76
N ASN A 88 -0.69 -1.13 -18.81
CA ASN A 88 -0.29 -1.57 -20.13
C ASN A 88 1.22 -1.38 -20.38
N THR A 89 2.00 -0.99 -19.36
CA THR A 89 3.43 -0.68 -19.49
C THR A 89 4.28 -1.95 -19.66
N PHE A 90 3.87 -3.03 -18.99
CA PHE A 90 4.57 -4.31 -19.01
C PHE A 90 3.73 -5.41 -19.64
N GLY A 91 4.38 -6.26 -20.46
CA GLY A 91 3.70 -7.37 -21.15
C GLY A 91 3.50 -8.61 -20.29
N GLU A 92 4.27 -8.75 -19.22
CA GLU A 92 4.24 -9.89 -18.31
C GLU A 92 3.04 -9.84 -17.37
N PRO A 93 2.28 -10.94 -17.23
CA PRO A 93 1.13 -10.98 -16.33
C PRO A 93 1.53 -11.01 -14.84
N ASN A 94 2.79 -11.33 -14.53
CA ASN A 94 3.28 -11.47 -13.15
C ASN A 94 4.65 -10.82 -12.98
N CYS A 95 5.06 -10.57 -11.74
CA CYS A 95 6.40 -10.09 -11.39
C CYS A 95 7.37 -11.23 -11.07
N THR A 96 8.60 -10.87 -10.71
CA THR A 96 9.60 -11.81 -10.21
C THR A 96 9.19 -12.38 -8.85
N LEU A 97 9.85 -13.44 -8.40
CA LEU A 97 9.62 -14.02 -7.06
C LEU A 97 9.87 -13.00 -5.95
N GLU A 98 10.80 -12.08 -6.16
CA GLU A 98 11.10 -10.99 -5.23
C GLU A 98 9.91 -10.01 -5.10
N GLY A 99 9.22 -9.73 -6.20
CA GLY A 99 8.00 -8.91 -6.18
C GLY A 99 6.85 -9.64 -5.48
N GLN A 100 6.66 -10.93 -5.75
CA GLN A 100 5.66 -11.75 -5.05
C GLN A 100 5.94 -11.83 -3.53
N ILE A 101 7.23 -11.82 -3.10
CA ILE A 101 7.56 -11.70 -1.68
C ILE A 101 7.13 -10.36 -1.11
N ALA A 102 7.36 -9.27 -1.83
CA ALA A 102 6.97 -7.94 -1.37
C ALA A 102 5.45 -7.88 -1.14
N GLU A 103 4.65 -8.39 -2.06
CA GLU A 103 3.19 -8.45 -1.97
C GLU A 103 2.69 -9.26 -0.76
N ILE A 104 3.15 -10.50 -0.61
CA ILE A 104 2.68 -11.32 0.52
C ILE A 104 3.20 -10.82 1.86
N ALA A 105 4.40 -10.23 1.91
CA ALA A 105 4.97 -9.65 3.12
C ALA A 105 4.19 -8.41 3.55
N ASP A 106 3.82 -7.55 2.61
CA ASP A 106 2.96 -6.40 2.85
C ASP A 106 1.59 -6.82 3.36
N ARG A 107 0.92 -7.75 2.67
CA ARG A 107 -0.37 -8.29 3.10
C ARG A 107 -0.35 -8.83 4.53
N ILE A 108 0.70 -9.56 4.93
CA ILE A 108 0.86 -10.05 6.29
C ILE A 108 1.09 -8.90 7.27
N ALA A 109 1.95 -7.95 6.89
CA ALA A 109 2.36 -6.86 7.76
C ALA A 109 1.20 -5.90 8.05
N TYR A 110 0.51 -5.39 7.00
CA TYR A 110 -0.55 -4.41 7.21
C TYR A 110 -1.70 -4.99 8.05
N ASN A 111 -2.14 -6.22 7.79
CA ASN A 111 -3.20 -6.85 8.58
C ASN A 111 -2.84 -6.97 10.06
N CYS A 112 -1.60 -7.36 10.37
CA CYS A 112 -1.14 -7.51 11.75
C CYS A 112 -0.93 -6.16 12.45
N HIS A 113 -0.44 -5.15 11.73
CA HIS A 113 -0.24 -3.81 12.26
C HIS A 113 -1.56 -3.07 12.45
N ASP A 114 -2.50 -3.20 11.53
CA ASP A 114 -3.83 -2.59 11.65
C ASP A 114 -4.64 -3.22 12.79
N LEU A 115 -4.51 -4.54 12.99
CA LEU A 115 -5.05 -5.18 14.19
C LEU A 115 -4.44 -4.59 15.46
N GLU A 116 -3.11 -4.46 15.52
CA GLU A 116 -2.42 -3.88 16.66
C GLU A 116 -2.84 -2.42 16.91
N ASP A 117 -2.97 -1.63 15.86
CA ASP A 117 -3.36 -0.22 15.93
C ASP A 117 -4.83 -0.05 16.32
N GLY A 118 -5.74 -0.85 15.78
CA GLY A 118 -7.14 -0.87 16.17
C GLY A 118 -7.33 -1.20 17.66
N MET A 119 -6.59 -2.19 18.16
CA MET A 119 -6.57 -2.52 19.57
C MET A 119 -5.91 -1.44 20.43
N ARG A 120 -4.87 -0.77 19.94
CA ARG A 120 -4.21 0.34 20.63
C ARG A 120 -5.10 1.56 20.75
N ALA A 121 -5.85 1.86 19.70
CA ALA A 121 -6.80 2.95 19.66
C ALA A 121 -8.08 2.68 20.50
N GLY A 122 -8.28 1.44 20.98
CA GLY A 122 -9.50 1.05 21.67
C GLY A 122 -10.73 0.94 20.77
N ILE A 123 -10.52 0.86 19.46
CA ILE A 123 -11.58 0.60 18.47
C ILE A 123 -11.91 -0.89 18.43
N ILE A 124 -10.88 -1.73 18.59
CA ILE A 124 -11.01 -3.19 18.65
C ILE A 124 -10.72 -3.69 20.05
N GLU A 125 -11.65 -4.46 20.60
CA GLU A 125 -11.45 -5.19 21.87
C GLU A 125 -11.20 -6.68 21.60
N ALA A 126 -10.34 -7.32 22.41
CA ALA A 126 -9.98 -8.73 22.24
C ALA A 126 -11.20 -9.68 22.27
N ASP A 127 -12.24 -9.30 22.98
CA ASP A 127 -13.49 -10.08 23.05
C ASP A 127 -14.22 -10.20 21.73
N GLN A 128 -14.07 -9.23 20.84
CA GLN A 128 -14.66 -9.24 19.49
C GLN A 128 -13.96 -10.25 18.56
N LEU A 129 -12.70 -10.58 18.88
CA LEU A 129 -11.83 -11.47 18.06
C LEU A 129 -11.95 -12.97 18.45
N LYS A 130 -12.87 -13.34 19.35
CA LYS A 130 -13.05 -14.73 19.81
C LYS A 130 -13.35 -15.74 18.68
N ASN A 131 -13.92 -15.28 17.57
CA ASN A 131 -14.24 -16.10 16.42
C ASN A 131 -13.20 -15.99 15.28
N VAL A 132 -12.18 -15.14 15.43
CA VAL A 132 -11.08 -14.99 14.48
C VAL A 132 -9.98 -15.97 14.86
N ARG A 133 -9.99 -17.13 14.23
CA ARG A 133 -9.18 -18.30 14.60
C ARG A 133 -7.69 -17.99 14.71
N ILE A 134 -7.13 -17.26 13.74
CA ILE A 134 -5.70 -16.90 13.73
C ILE A 134 -5.30 -16.08 14.97
N PHE A 135 -6.20 -15.22 15.46
CA PHE A 135 -5.99 -14.44 16.68
C PHE A 135 -6.03 -15.33 17.93
N VAL A 136 -7.03 -16.19 18.04
CA VAL A 136 -7.18 -17.11 19.18
C VAL A 136 -5.97 -18.04 19.31
N GLU A 137 -5.55 -18.67 18.22
CA GLU A 137 -4.36 -19.54 18.20
C GLU A 137 -3.07 -18.77 18.55
N ALA A 138 -2.95 -17.51 18.14
CA ALA A 138 -1.82 -16.67 18.49
C ALA A 138 -1.80 -16.35 20.00
N GLU A 139 -2.95 -16.02 20.60
CA GLU A 139 -3.06 -15.79 22.04
C GLU A 139 -2.75 -17.04 22.86
N GLU A 140 -3.25 -18.19 22.46
CA GLU A 140 -2.91 -19.48 23.08
C GLU A 140 -1.40 -19.75 23.02
N ARG A 141 -0.79 -19.55 21.86
CA ARG A 141 0.64 -19.79 21.63
C ARG A 141 1.54 -18.94 22.52
N ILE A 142 1.16 -17.68 22.79
CA ILE A 142 1.95 -16.79 23.65
C ILE A 142 1.61 -16.92 25.14
N GLY A 143 0.60 -17.72 25.50
CA GLY A 143 0.07 -17.81 26.85
C GLY A 143 -0.54 -16.49 27.31
N ALA A 144 -1.36 -15.86 26.48
CA ALA A 144 -1.90 -14.50 26.67
C ALA A 144 -2.63 -14.31 28.00
N ALA A 145 -3.28 -15.36 28.51
CA ALA A 145 -3.97 -15.34 29.79
C ALA A 145 -3.04 -15.04 31.00
N SER A 146 -1.73 -15.25 30.86
CA SER A 146 -0.72 -14.97 31.90
C SER A 146 -0.01 -13.62 31.69
N ILE A 147 -0.42 -12.82 30.73
CA ILE A 147 0.18 -11.53 30.41
C ILE A 147 -0.79 -10.42 30.84
N ASP A 148 -0.50 -9.76 31.96
CA ASP A 148 -1.33 -8.67 32.49
C ASP A 148 -1.16 -7.37 31.71
N ASP A 149 0.05 -7.11 31.17
CA ASP A 149 0.34 -5.91 30.39
C ASP A 149 -0.33 -6.00 29.01
N ARG A 150 -1.35 -5.17 28.81
CA ARG A 150 -2.14 -5.12 27.55
C ARG A 150 -1.28 -4.79 26.34
N THR A 151 -0.29 -3.90 26.46
CA THR A 151 0.60 -3.53 25.36
C THR A 151 1.48 -4.70 24.98
N MET A 152 2.10 -5.36 25.95
CA MET A 152 2.90 -6.54 25.72
C MET A 152 2.08 -7.68 25.10
N ARG A 153 0.88 -7.95 25.61
CA ARG A 153 -0.03 -8.99 25.09
C ARG A 153 -0.35 -8.72 23.63
N ARG A 154 -0.83 -7.51 23.28
CA ARG A 154 -1.17 -7.09 21.92
C ARG A 154 -0.01 -7.26 20.95
N THR A 155 1.15 -6.67 21.26
CA THR A 155 2.35 -6.75 20.39
C THR A 155 2.84 -8.18 20.22
N ARG A 156 2.79 -9.02 21.26
CA ARG A 156 3.19 -10.42 21.14
C ARG A 156 2.21 -11.24 20.33
N THR A 157 0.90 -10.95 20.43
CA THR A 157 -0.13 -11.60 19.60
C THR A 157 0.08 -11.28 18.12
N ALA A 158 0.26 -10.00 17.76
CA ALA A 158 0.55 -9.60 16.38
C ALA A 158 1.81 -10.29 15.83
N LYS A 159 2.89 -10.31 16.61
CA LYS A 159 4.13 -11.03 16.22
C LYS A 159 3.95 -12.54 16.10
N ALA A 160 3.08 -13.15 16.89
CA ALA A 160 2.80 -14.59 16.79
C ALA A 160 2.03 -14.91 15.50
N ILE A 161 1.11 -14.04 15.07
CA ILE A 161 0.40 -14.15 13.78
C ILE A 161 1.41 -14.02 12.62
N ILE A 162 2.24 -12.96 12.62
CA ILE A 162 3.29 -12.77 11.60
C ILE A 162 4.17 -14.02 11.50
N ASN A 163 4.68 -14.53 12.63
CA ASN A 163 5.56 -15.70 12.64
C ASN A 163 4.88 -16.97 12.08
N LYS A 164 3.57 -17.16 12.36
CA LYS A 164 2.78 -18.27 11.81
C LYS A 164 2.70 -18.15 10.29
N LEU A 165 2.27 -17.00 9.79
CA LEU A 165 2.05 -16.76 8.36
C LEU A 165 3.35 -16.79 7.56
N VAL A 166 4.43 -16.18 8.07
CA VAL A 166 5.76 -16.24 7.44
C VAL A 166 6.30 -17.66 7.37
N GLY A 167 6.14 -18.44 8.46
CA GLY A 167 6.54 -19.84 8.48
C GLY A 167 5.79 -20.69 7.44
N ASP A 168 4.47 -20.52 7.39
CA ASP A 168 3.60 -21.19 6.43
C ASP A 168 3.92 -20.79 4.98
N CYS A 169 4.14 -19.49 4.73
CA CYS A 169 4.54 -18.96 3.42
C CYS A 169 5.84 -19.60 2.94
N LEU A 170 6.86 -19.70 3.78
CA LEU A 170 8.15 -20.30 3.43
C LEU A 170 8.01 -21.79 3.07
N GLU A 171 7.22 -22.56 3.79
CA GLU A 171 7.00 -23.99 3.54
C GLU A 171 6.21 -24.22 2.25
N THR A 172 5.10 -23.48 2.08
CA THR A 172 4.25 -23.55 0.91
C THR A 172 5.01 -23.14 -0.34
N SER A 173 5.73 -22.01 -0.30
CA SER A 173 6.48 -21.51 -1.44
C SER A 173 7.63 -22.43 -1.84
N ARG A 174 8.36 -23.04 -0.89
CA ARG A 174 9.38 -24.04 -1.21
C ARG A 174 8.81 -25.22 -1.99
N THR A 175 7.66 -25.70 -1.60
CA THR A 175 6.97 -26.77 -2.28
C THR A 175 6.56 -26.36 -3.69
N ALA A 176 5.96 -25.17 -3.84
CA ALA A 176 5.56 -24.63 -5.13
C ALA A 176 6.76 -24.44 -6.08
N LEU A 177 7.84 -23.84 -5.60
CA LEU A 177 9.08 -23.63 -6.36
C LEU A 177 9.71 -24.95 -6.83
N HIS A 178 9.70 -25.97 -5.99
CA HIS A 178 10.20 -27.29 -6.35
C HIS A 178 9.38 -27.94 -7.47
N HIS A 179 8.06 -27.74 -7.47
CA HIS A 179 7.17 -28.32 -8.48
C HIS A 179 7.13 -27.53 -9.79
N ALA A 180 7.39 -26.23 -9.74
CA ALA A 180 7.34 -25.37 -10.92
C ALA A 180 8.45 -25.64 -11.93
N ASP A 181 9.59 -26.20 -11.49
CA ASP A 181 10.80 -26.51 -12.32
C ASP A 181 11.21 -25.34 -13.25
N ALA A 182 11.00 -24.10 -12.81
CA ALA A 182 11.32 -22.89 -13.56
C ALA A 182 12.83 -22.78 -13.78
N LYS A 183 13.25 -22.45 -15.00
CA LYS A 183 14.67 -22.35 -15.40
C LYS A 183 15.10 -20.90 -15.66
N ALA A 184 14.14 -20.02 -15.97
CA ALA A 184 14.40 -18.64 -16.28
C ALA A 184 13.37 -17.71 -15.60
N ILE A 185 13.70 -16.44 -15.47
CA ILE A 185 12.80 -15.41 -14.93
C ILE A 185 11.49 -15.36 -15.74
N SER A 186 11.58 -15.49 -17.06
CA SER A 186 10.42 -15.51 -17.94
C SER A 186 9.43 -16.65 -17.67
N ASP A 187 9.91 -17.78 -17.11
CA ASP A 187 9.01 -18.87 -16.73
C ASP A 187 8.13 -18.44 -15.55
N ILE A 188 8.62 -17.58 -14.68
CA ILE A 188 7.91 -17.04 -13.53
C ILE A 188 6.99 -15.90 -13.95
N THR A 189 7.51 -14.91 -14.67
CA THR A 189 6.77 -13.69 -15.00
C THR A 189 5.63 -13.92 -16.00
N ASN A 190 5.64 -15.05 -16.72
CA ASN A 190 4.54 -15.48 -17.61
C ASN A 190 3.51 -16.38 -16.90
N MET A 191 3.68 -16.73 -15.63
CA MET A 191 2.68 -17.49 -14.88
C MET A 191 1.46 -16.61 -14.53
N GLN A 192 0.28 -17.26 -14.50
CA GLN A 192 -0.98 -16.62 -14.09
C GLN A 192 -1.21 -16.67 -12.58
N SER A 193 -0.36 -17.40 -11.85
CA SER A 193 -0.48 -17.57 -10.40
C SER A 193 0.88 -17.46 -9.75
N ASP A 194 0.88 -16.95 -8.51
CA ASP A 194 2.07 -16.78 -7.72
C ASP A 194 2.62 -18.12 -7.22
N LEU A 195 3.92 -18.18 -7.11
CA LEU A 195 4.66 -19.27 -6.47
C LEU A 195 5.00 -18.94 -5.00
N ILE A 196 4.98 -17.67 -4.66
CA ILE A 196 5.17 -17.21 -3.28
C ILE A 196 3.78 -16.96 -2.68
N ALA A 197 3.36 -17.84 -1.79
CA ALA A 197 2.02 -17.77 -1.20
C ALA A 197 1.98 -18.45 0.17
N ILE A 198 0.99 -18.10 0.97
CA ILE A 198 0.58 -18.88 2.14
C ILE A 198 -0.30 -20.06 1.70
N SER A 199 -0.40 -21.09 2.54
CA SER A 199 -1.28 -22.23 2.28
C SER A 199 -2.75 -21.80 2.20
N ALA A 200 -3.58 -22.61 1.52
CA ALA A 200 -5.02 -22.38 1.44
C ALA A 200 -5.67 -22.28 2.83
N ALA A 201 -5.20 -23.06 3.81
CA ALA A 201 -5.69 -23.00 5.18
C ALA A 201 -5.36 -21.66 5.85
N SER A 202 -4.11 -21.21 5.78
CA SER A 202 -3.68 -19.92 6.32
C SER A 202 -4.33 -18.74 5.60
N ASN A 203 -4.59 -18.89 4.29
CA ASN A 203 -5.28 -17.84 3.54
C ASN A 203 -6.74 -17.66 4.01
N VAL A 204 -7.46 -18.75 4.32
CA VAL A 204 -8.81 -18.66 4.90
C VAL A 204 -8.79 -17.97 6.26
N GLU A 205 -7.79 -18.26 7.09
CA GLU A 205 -7.67 -17.63 8.42
C GLU A 205 -7.30 -16.14 8.33
N LEU A 206 -6.41 -15.77 7.41
CA LEU A 206 -6.05 -14.38 7.17
C LEU A 206 -7.23 -13.60 6.56
N ALA A 207 -7.95 -14.19 5.60
CA ALA A 207 -9.14 -13.56 5.02
C ALA A 207 -10.24 -13.30 6.07
N ALA A 208 -10.38 -14.17 7.07
CA ALA A 208 -11.31 -13.94 8.18
C ALA A 208 -10.85 -12.76 9.08
N LEU A 209 -9.55 -12.55 9.23
CA LEU A 209 -9.02 -11.38 9.91
C LEU A 209 -9.25 -10.11 9.09
N GLU A 210 -9.01 -10.16 7.77
CA GLU A 210 -9.26 -9.05 6.84
C GLU A 210 -10.72 -8.60 6.86
N GLU A 211 -11.64 -9.55 6.81
CA GLU A 211 -13.08 -9.27 6.90
C GLU A 211 -13.43 -8.63 8.25
N PHE A 212 -12.87 -9.14 9.35
CA PHE A 212 -13.07 -8.56 10.67
C PHE A 212 -12.57 -7.10 10.74
N LEU A 213 -11.35 -6.83 10.23
CA LEU A 213 -10.77 -5.48 10.20
C LEU A 213 -11.61 -4.54 9.31
N MET A 214 -12.09 -5.02 8.18
CA MET A 214 -12.96 -4.24 7.30
C MET A 214 -14.20 -3.74 8.06
N GLN A 215 -14.88 -4.65 8.76
CA GLN A 215 -16.15 -4.34 9.42
C GLN A 215 -15.98 -3.55 10.72
N ASN A 216 -14.91 -3.82 11.50
CA ASN A 216 -14.78 -3.30 12.86
C ASN A 216 -13.71 -2.21 13.01
N PHE A 217 -12.84 -2.02 12.02
CA PHE A 217 -11.80 -1.00 12.03
C PHE A 217 -12.01 0.02 10.91
N TYR A 218 -11.89 -0.37 9.64
CA TYR A 218 -11.93 0.58 8.52
C TYR A 218 -13.29 1.27 8.33
N LEU A 219 -14.39 0.57 8.59
CA LEU A 219 -15.75 1.12 8.52
C LEU A 219 -16.26 1.68 9.86
N HIS A 220 -15.36 1.82 10.86
CA HIS A 220 -15.77 2.32 12.16
C HIS A 220 -16.19 3.80 12.09
N GLU A 221 -17.33 4.13 12.71
CA GLU A 221 -17.94 5.48 12.63
C GLU A 221 -17.01 6.60 13.12
N SER A 222 -16.11 6.32 14.07
CA SER A 222 -15.14 7.32 14.55
C SER A 222 -14.15 7.78 13.48
N LEU A 223 -13.97 7.00 12.40
CA LEU A 223 -13.11 7.35 11.28
C LEU A 223 -13.84 8.14 10.18
N ALA A 224 -15.16 8.05 10.14
CA ALA A 224 -16.00 8.66 9.09
C ALA A 224 -15.83 10.19 9.00
N ASP A 225 -15.75 10.88 10.14
CA ASP A 225 -15.56 12.34 10.17
C ASP A 225 -14.16 12.75 9.69
N SER A 226 -13.13 11.98 10.04
CA SER A 226 -11.78 12.22 9.56
C SER A 226 -11.66 11.96 8.06
N ALA A 227 -12.30 10.90 7.56
CA ALA A 227 -12.37 10.58 6.14
C ALA A 227 -13.08 11.69 5.33
N ARG A 228 -14.22 12.18 5.82
CA ARG A 228 -14.97 13.27 5.19
C ARG A 228 -14.14 14.56 5.11
N ARG A 229 -13.44 14.91 6.19
CA ARG A 229 -12.56 16.08 6.21
C ARG A 229 -11.38 15.93 5.25
N ALA A 230 -10.71 14.78 5.26
CA ALA A 230 -9.60 14.50 4.35
C ALA A 230 -10.01 14.64 2.88
N ARG A 231 -11.18 14.10 2.52
CA ARG A 231 -11.78 14.27 1.20
C ARG A 231 -11.97 15.73 0.85
N GLY A 232 -12.67 16.50 1.70
CA GLY A 232 -12.94 17.93 1.45
C GLY A 232 -11.66 18.75 1.33
N TRP A 233 -10.61 18.42 2.11
CA TRP A 233 -9.31 19.08 1.99
C TRP A 233 -8.64 18.83 0.64
N LEU A 234 -8.70 17.60 0.13
CA LEU A 234 -8.11 17.24 -1.16
C LEU A 234 -8.89 17.87 -2.33
N GLU A 235 -10.23 17.85 -2.26
CA GLU A 235 -11.08 18.49 -3.26
C GLU A 235 -10.77 19.99 -3.37
N MET A 236 -10.75 20.71 -2.24
CA MET A 236 -10.40 22.14 -2.22
C MET A 236 -9.00 22.42 -2.72
N LEU A 237 -8.02 21.60 -2.32
CA LEU A 237 -6.64 21.77 -2.74
C LEU A 237 -6.49 21.55 -4.25
N PHE A 238 -7.14 20.52 -4.78
CA PHE A 238 -7.13 20.18 -6.20
C PHE A 238 -7.78 21.30 -7.04
N GLU A 239 -8.99 21.75 -6.68
CA GLU A 239 -9.68 22.84 -7.35
C GLU A 239 -8.84 24.12 -7.34
N LYS A 240 -8.35 24.51 -6.16
CA LYS A 240 -7.54 25.73 -6.02
C LYS A 240 -6.29 25.71 -6.88
N LEU A 241 -5.58 24.58 -6.94
CA LEU A 241 -4.38 24.44 -7.76
C LEU A 241 -4.68 24.32 -9.26
N CYS A 242 -5.87 23.86 -9.65
CA CYS A 242 -6.33 23.92 -11.03
C CYS A 242 -6.66 25.35 -11.46
N ASP A 243 -7.26 26.14 -10.56
CA ASP A 243 -7.61 27.54 -10.85
C ASP A 243 -6.36 28.44 -10.86
N GLU A 244 -5.41 28.20 -9.98
CA GLU A 244 -4.20 29.01 -9.78
C GLU A 244 -2.94 28.12 -9.80
N PRO A 245 -2.56 27.56 -10.98
CA PRO A 245 -1.45 26.60 -11.08
C PRO A 245 -0.08 27.17 -10.70
N GLU A 246 0.07 28.49 -10.72
CA GLU A 246 1.28 29.20 -10.26
C GLU A 246 1.56 29.01 -8.76
N LEU A 247 0.60 28.58 -7.97
CA LEU A 247 0.78 28.24 -6.55
C LEU A 247 1.60 26.94 -6.38
N MET A 248 1.65 26.09 -7.41
CA MET A 248 2.52 24.92 -7.38
C MET A 248 4.00 25.30 -7.55
N PRO A 249 4.94 24.49 -7.03
CA PRO A 249 6.34 24.66 -7.37
C PRO A 249 6.57 24.60 -8.89
N ARG A 250 7.47 25.44 -9.40
CA ARG A 250 7.82 25.46 -10.84
C ARG A 250 8.23 24.10 -11.38
N TYR A 251 8.74 23.25 -10.51
CA TYR A 251 9.09 21.89 -10.82
C TYR A 251 7.89 21.11 -11.40
N PHE A 252 6.72 21.17 -10.74
CA PHE A 252 5.51 20.49 -11.20
C PHE A 252 4.82 21.20 -12.36
N GLN A 253 4.87 22.53 -12.41
CA GLN A 253 4.29 23.30 -13.51
C GLN A 253 4.87 22.92 -14.89
N ARG A 254 6.12 22.47 -14.95
CA ARG A 254 6.81 22.07 -16.21
C ARG A 254 6.20 20.83 -16.88
N PHE A 255 5.48 20.00 -16.11
CA PHE A 255 4.82 18.81 -16.66
C PHE A 255 3.46 19.10 -17.30
N ILE A 256 2.85 20.25 -16.99
CA ILE A 256 1.52 20.65 -17.50
C ILE A 256 1.44 20.62 -19.03
N PRO A 257 2.42 21.13 -19.81
CA PRO A 257 2.34 21.14 -21.26
C PRO A 257 2.27 19.76 -21.91
N GLN A 258 2.84 18.74 -21.25
CA GLN A 258 2.90 17.37 -21.80
C GLN A 258 1.78 16.47 -21.26
N HIS A 259 1.37 16.67 -20.00
CA HIS A 259 0.48 15.74 -19.30
C HIS A 259 -0.89 16.34 -18.95
N GLY A 260 -1.07 17.65 -19.14
CA GLY A 260 -2.29 18.37 -18.76
C GLY A 260 -2.24 18.93 -17.33
N LEU A 261 -3.10 19.92 -17.09
CA LEU A 261 -3.14 20.65 -15.82
C LEU A 261 -3.52 19.72 -14.65
N GLN A 262 -4.63 19.00 -14.79
CA GLN A 262 -5.16 18.14 -13.74
C GLN A 262 -4.17 17.05 -13.34
N ARG A 263 -3.46 16.47 -14.31
CA ARG A 263 -2.41 15.48 -14.05
C ARG A 263 -1.23 16.11 -13.30
N GLY A 264 -0.79 17.30 -13.68
CA GLY A 264 0.29 18.01 -12.97
C GLY A 264 -0.10 18.38 -11.52
N VAL A 265 -1.34 18.77 -11.30
CA VAL A 265 -1.89 19.03 -9.95
C VAL A 265 -1.97 17.73 -9.15
N CYS A 266 -2.50 16.66 -9.75
CA CYS A 266 -2.57 15.34 -9.12
C CYS A 266 -1.19 14.82 -8.70
N ASP A 267 -0.20 14.88 -9.60
CA ASP A 267 1.19 14.47 -9.32
C ASP A 267 1.78 15.26 -8.13
N TYR A 268 1.48 16.55 -8.03
CA TYR A 268 1.95 17.38 -6.92
C TYR A 268 1.28 17.01 -5.60
N ILE A 269 -0.05 16.83 -5.59
CA ILE A 269 -0.81 16.45 -4.39
C ILE A 269 -0.42 15.05 -3.93
N ALA A 270 -0.36 14.08 -4.84
CA ALA A 270 -0.02 12.70 -4.53
C ALA A 270 1.37 12.56 -3.88
N GLY A 271 2.32 13.43 -4.23
CA GLY A 271 3.65 13.45 -3.61
C GLY A 271 3.71 14.10 -2.22
N MET A 272 2.59 14.51 -1.64
CA MET A 272 2.56 15.14 -0.31
C MET A 272 2.43 14.11 0.81
N THR A 273 3.03 14.41 1.96
CA THR A 273 2.61 13.79 3.22
C THR A 273 1.33 14.46 3.73
N ASP A 274 0.57 13.79 4.62
CA ASP A 274 -0.62 14.36 5.27
C ASP A 274 -0.34 15.73 5.88
N GLY A 275 0.76 15.83 6.64
CA GLY A 275 1.16 17.08 7.28
C GLY A 275 1.53 18.18 6.29
N PHE A 276 2.16 17.85 5.16
CA PHE A 276 2.49 18.82 4.13
C PHE A 276 1.24 19.26 3.36
N CYS A 277 0.32 18.35 3.06
CA CYS A 277 -0.97 18.66 2.45
C CYS A 277 -1.76 19.67 3.30
N LEU A 278 -1.92 19.40 4.60
CA LEU A 278 -2.61 20.31 5.52
C LEU A 278 -1.91 21.66 5.66
N LYS A 279 -0.58 21.68 5.68
CA LYS A 279 0.19 22.93 5.72
C LYS A 279 -0.02 23.74 4.46
N THR A 280 0.02 23.11 3.29
CA THR A 280 -0.21 23.76 1.99
C THR A 280 -1.63 24.31 1.92
N LEU A 281 -2.64 23.54 2.29
CA LEU A 281 -4.02 23.98 2.30
C LEU A 281 -4.23 25.22 3.19
N ARG A 282 -3.66 25.24 4.40
CA ARG A 282 -3.73 26.42 5.28
C ARG A 282 -3.09 27.67 4.67
N GLN A 283 -2.07 27.50 3.86
CA GLN A 283 -1.38 28.64 3.22
C GLN A 283 -2.18 29.22 2.05
N ILE A 284 -2.83 28.37 1.24
CA ILE A 284 -3.48 28.80 0.00
C ILE A 284 -5.00 28.93 0.13
N CYS A 285 -5.60 28.30 1.15
CA CYS A 285 -7.03 28.38 1.48
C CYS A 285 -7.23 28.61 2.99
N PRO A 286 -6.80 29.75 3.56
CA PRO A 286 -6.81 29.97 5.01
C PRO A 286 -8.21 29.87 5.63
N ASP A 287 -9.25 30.32 4.91
CA ASP A 287 -10.64 30.35 5.39
C ASP A 287 -11.32 28.96 5.38
N ALA A 288 -10.72 27.99 4.72
CA ALA A 288 -11.35 26.69 4.50
C ALA A 288 -11.05 25.66 5.61
N VAL A 289 -9.95 25.83 6.34
CA VAL A 289 -9.49 24.85 7.35
C VAL A 289 -10.31 24.93 8.64
N ASP A 290 -10.87 26.10 8.95
CA ASP A 290 -11.68 26.31 10.15
C ASP A 290 -13.17 25.94 9.95
N SER A 291 -13.58 25.64 8.72
CA SER A 291 -14.98 25.33 8.35
C SER A 291 -15.27 23.83 8.22
N LEU A 292 -14.29 22.96 8.31
CA LEU A 292 -14.35 21.50 8.19
C LEU A 292 -13.84 20.81 9.47
#